data_59f13d4b9aa6eda22613f6dd67383c41
#
_entry.id   59f13d4b9aa6eda22613f6dd67383c41
#
_cell.length_a   1.000
_cell.length_b   1.000
_cell.length_c   1.000
_cell.angle_alpha   90.00
_cell.angle_beta   90.00
_cell.angle_gamma   90.00
#
_symmetry.space_group_name_H-M   'P 1'
#
loop_
_entity.id
_entity.type
_entity.pdbx_description
1 polymer ?
#
loop_
_entity_poly.entity_id
_entity_poly.type
_entity_poly.pdbx_seq_one_letter_code
_entity_poly.pdbx_strand_id
1 'polypeptide(L)'
;EEYRIGVDMIDEQHRQLFDKIEHLLEIAKGGSWESNRRECMEIIDFLVRYTIIHFETEEKFQKEKGYISYEEHVKIHKDFTNTVLVYKDLLSNNFSSKTLKSFIGTLLAWLVNHVCVCDKKIVRNIPIQPMESFADTESFMKNVAEKLLTEMYDISILNTICCIYKGDVEGGVI
;
A
#
# COMPACT_ATOMS: atom_id res chain seq x y z
N GLU A 1 -10.29 5.21 10.26
CA GLU A 1 -10.33 4.18 11.35
C GLU A 1 -10.09 2.75 10.84
N GLU A 2 -10.32 2.46 9.57
CA GLU A 2 -10.33 1.08 9.01
C GLU A 2 -8.95 0.46 8.78
N TYR A 3 -7.90 1.26 8.66
CA TYR A 3 -6.49 0.81 8.52
C TYR A 3 -5.73 0.80 9.84
N ARG A 4 -6.43 0.80 10.97
CA ARG A 4 -5.82 0.64 12.28
C ARG A 4 -5.67 -0.83 12.62
N ILE A 5 -4.47 -1.18 13.09
CA ILE A 5 -4.19 -2.50 13.67
C ILE A 5 -4.22 -2.48 15.20
N GLY A 6 -4.31 -1.28 15.80
CA GLY A 6 -4.35 -1.10 17.25
C GLY A 6 -2.98 -0.92 17.90
N VAL A 7 -1.95 -0.60 17.10
CA VAL A 7 -0.60 -0.23 17.57
C VAL A 7 -0.34 1.21 17.16
N ASP A 8 -0.51 2.15 18.08
CA ASP A 8 -0.56 3.59 17.80
C ASP A 8 0.59 4.11 16.92
N MET A 9 1.81 3.62 17.14
CA MET A 9 2.96 4.02 16.35
C MET A 9 2.87 3.54 14.89
N ILE A 10 2.43 2.30 14.67
CA ILE A 10 2.26 1.72 13.33
C ILE A 10 1.04 2.36 12.64
N ASP A 11 -0.06 2.53 13.37
CA ASP A 11 -1.27 3.17 12.88
C ASP A 11 -1.03 4.62 12.42
N GLU A 12 -0.18 5.37 13.13
CA GLU A 12 0.23 6.72 12.72
C GLU A 12 1.09 6.69 11.44
N GLN A 13 1.95 5.69 11.30
CA GLN A 13 2.75 5.52 10.09
C GLN A 13 1.86 5.14 8.89
N HIS A 14 0.88 4.26 9.06
CA HIS A 14 -0.12 3.96 8.04
C HIS A 14 -0.85 5.24 7.59
N ARG A 15 -1.33 6.04 8.53
CA ARG A 15 -2.01 7.30 8.24
C ARG A 15 -1.15 8.22 7.37
N GLN A 16 0.13 8.38 7.71
CA GLN A 16 1.04 9.24 6.95
C GLN A 16 1.30 8.72 5.54
N LEU A 17 1.39 7.40 5.34
CA LEU A 17 1.51 6.79 4.02
C LEU A 17 0.26 7.07 3.17
N PHE A 18 -0.94 6.85 3.72
CA PHE A 18 -2.19 7.13 3.02
C PHE A 18 -2.35 8.61 2.66
N ASP A 19 -2.09 9.53 3.60
CA ASP A 19 -2.17 10.97 3.38
C ASP A 19 -1.27 11.41 2.19
N LYS A 20 -0.06 10.84 2.09
CA LYS A 20 0.87 11.16 1.00
C LYS A 20 0.45 10.57 -0.34
N ILE A 21 -0.11 9.38 -0.34
CA ILE A 21 -0.67 8.76 -1.55
C ILE A 21 -1.87 9.56 -2.04
N GLU A 22 -2.76 9.98 -1.14
CA GLU A 22 -3.92 10.81 -1.48
C GLU A 22 -3.48 12.14 -2.12
N HIS A 23 -2.49 12.82 -1.53
CA HIS A 23 -1.94 14.05 -2.10
C HIS A 23 -1.38 13.83 -3.52
N LEU A 24 -0.61 12.75 -3.73
CA LEU A 24 -0.07 12.42 -5.04
C LEU A 24 -1.19 12.12 -6.06
N LEU A 25 -2.27 11.47 -5.60
CA LEU A 25 -3.44 11.18 -6.41
C LEU A 25 -4.19 12.47 -6.83
N GLU A 26 -4.32 13.45 -5.93
CA GLU A 26 -4.93 14.74 -6.23
C GLU A 26 -4.16 15.49 -7.34
N ILE A 27 -2.83 15.52 -7.26
CA ILE A 27 -1.97 16.12 -8.30
C ILE A 27 -2.20 15.38 -9.64
N ALA A 28 -2.24 14.05 -9.60
CA ALA A 28 -2.42 13.23 -10.81
C ALA A 28 -3.80 13.42 -11.46
N LYS A 29 -4.86 13.61 -10.65
CA LYS A 29 -6.24 13.89 -11.12
C LYS A 29 -6.36 15.29 -11.71
N GLY A 30 -5.72 16.27 -11.11
CA GLY A 30 -5.78 17.66 -11.57
C GLY A 30 -5.15 17.92 -12.94
N GLY A 31 -4.54 16.91 -13.57
CA GLY A 31 -3.89 17.00 -14.86
C GLY A 31 -2.63 17.88 -14.86
N SER A 32 -2.23 18.37 -13.70
CA SER A 32 -1.10 19.30 -13.51
C SER A 32 0.21 18.59 -13.13
N TRP A 33 0.28 17.27 -13.34
CA TRP A 33 1.44 16.45 -12.98
C TRP A 33 2.76 16.90 -13.61
N GLU A 34 2.70 17.46 -14.82
CA GLU A 34 3.88 17.95 -15.55
C GLU A 34 4.43 19.22 -14.94
N SER A 35 3.57 20.19 -14.59
CA SER A 35 3.94 21.41 -13.88
C SER A 35 4.36 21.14 -12.44
N ASN A 36 3.83 20.09 -11.83
CA ASN A 36 4.11 19.69 -10.43
C ASN A 36 5.09 18.52 -10.34
N ARG A 37 5.85 18.22 -11.41
CA ARG A 37 6.79 17.09 -11.44
C ARG A 37 7.72 17.06 -10.23
N ARG A 38 8.26 18.22 -9.82
CA ARG A 38 9.16 18.31 -8.67
C ARG A 38 8.45 17.87 -7.39
N GLU A 39 7.25 18.37 -7.14
CA GLU A 39 6.45 18.02 -5.97
C GLU A 39 6.09 16.53 -5.98
N CYS A 40 5.68 15.98 -7.13
CA CYS A 40 5.45 14.54 -7.29
C CYS A 40 6.69 13.73 -6.89
N MET A 41 7.87 14.09 -7.36
CA MET A 41 9.11 13.38 -7.05
C MET A 41 9.50 13.51 -5.57
N GLU A 42 9.26 14.65 -4.94
CA GLU A 42 9.48 14.86 -3.50
C GLU A 42 8.55 13.94 -2.66
N ILE A 43 7.28 13.81 -3.07
CA ILE A 43 6.33 12.89 -2.42
C ILE A 43 6.75 11.43 -2.64
N ILE A 44 7.15 11.06 -3.85
CA ILE A 44 7.63 9.72 -4.18
C ILE A 44 8.88 9.38 -3.34
N ASP A 45 9.82 10.29 -3.23
CA ASP A 45 11.01 10.13 -2.39
C ASP A 45 10.67 9.97 -0.90
N PHE A 46 9.68 10.71 -0.44
CA PHE A 46 9.15 10.53 0.91
C PHE A 46 8.57 9.13 1.08
N LEU A 47 7.65 8.72 0.18
CA LEU A 47 6.98 7.42 0.24
C LEU A 47 7.99 6.26 0.27
N VAL A 48 9.01 6.29 -0.60
CA VAL A 48 10.06 5.27 -0.64
C VAL A 48 10.79 5.17 0.71
N ARG A 49 11.27 6.29 1.22
CA ARG A 49 12.02 6.30 2.50
C ARG A 49 11.15 5.92 3.68
N TYR A 50 9.92 6.46 3.70
CA TYR A 50 9.02 6.23 4.83
C TYR A 50 8.48 4.80 4.87
N THR A 51 8.27 4.17 3.72
CA THR A 51 7.92 2.74 3.63
C THR A 51 9.01 1.87 4.27
N ILE A 52 10.28 2.16 4.03
CA ILE A 52 11.40 1.42 4.66
C ILE A 52 11.38 1.59 6.17
N ILE A 53 11.24 2.83 6.66
CA ILE A 53 11.17 3.12 8.11
C ILE A 53 9.96 2.43 8.76
N HIS A 54 8.82 2.42 8.07
CA HIS A 54 7.63 1.75 8.53
C HIS A 54 7.84 0.24 8.67
N PHE A 55 8.39 -0.41 7.64
CA PHE A 55 8.66 -1.84 7.67
C PHE A 55 9.67 -2.22 8.77
N GLU A 56 10.75 -1.46 8.93
CA GLU A 56 11.70 -1.68 10.02
C GLU A 56 11.04 -1.58 11.40
N THR A 57 10.14 -0.61 11.57
CA THR A 57 9.39 -0.41 12.81
C THR A 57 8.46 -1.57 13.10
N GLU A 58 7.72 -2.00 12.09
CA GLU A 58 6.77 -3.10 12.20
C GLU A 58 7.48 -4.46 12.39
N GLU A 59 8.54 -4.73 11.65
CA GLU A 59 9.36 -5.94 11.78
C GLU A 59 9.99 -6.05 13.19
N LYS A 60 10.42 -4.93 13.76
CA LYS A 60 10.89 -4.88 15.14
C LYS A 60 9.78 -5.26 16.11
N PHE A 61 8.59 -4.68 15.94
CA PHE A 61 7.42 -5.00 16.77
C PHE A 61 7.04 -6.49 16.64
N GLN A 62 6.98 -7.03 15.43
CA GLN A 62 6.69 -8.43 15.17
C GLN A 62 7.69 -9.36 15.89
N LYS A 63 8.97 -9.06 15.81
CA LYS A 63 10.04 -9.83 16.43
C LYS A 63 9.94 -9.80 17.95
N GLU A 64 9.68 -8.63 18.54
CA GLU A 64 9.50 -8.47 20.00
C GLU A 64 8.26 -9.23 20.50
N LYS A 65 7.24 -9.37 19.67
CA LYS A 65 5.99 -10.11 19.99
C LYS A 65 6.05 -11.60 19.64
N GLY A 66 7.11 -12.07 19.02
CA GLY A 66 7.25 -13.47 18.61
C GLY A 66 6.25 -13.87 17.52
N TYR A 67 5.99 -13.00 16.56
CA TYR A 67 5.05 -13.27 15.47
C TYR A 67 5.49 -14.48 14.66
N ILE A 68 4.63 -15.49 14.53
CA ILE A 68 4.99 -16.81 13.97
C ILE A 68 5.38 -16.71 12.49
N SER A 69 4.66 -15.88 11.70
CA SER A 69 4.93 -15.71 10.26
C SER A 69 5.88 -14.54 9.98
N TYR A 70 6.78 -14.20 10.90
CA TYR A 70 7.72 -13.08 10.77
C TYR A 70 8.54 -13.13 9.47
N GLU A 71 9.17 -14.27 9.19
CA GLU A 71 10.06 -14.41 8.01
C GLU A 71 9.30 -14.25 6.69
N GLU A 72 8.07 -14.78 6.60
CA GLU A 72 7.20 -14.61 5.45
C GLU A 72 6.79 -13.15 5.26
N HIS A 73 6.47 -12.46 6.35
CA HIS A 73 6.09 -11.06 6.36
C HIS A 73 7.24 -10.15 5.90
N VAL A 74 8.45 -10.39 6.43
CA VAL A 74 9.68 -9.69 5.98
C VAL A 74 9.93 -9.87 4.49
N LYS A 75 9.65 -11.06 3.94
CA LYS A 75 9.76 -11.29 2.50
C LYS A 75 8.79 -10.43 1.70
N ILE A 76 7.54 -10.33 2.15
CA ILE A 76 6.52 -9.46 1.52
C ILE A 76 6.99 -8.00 1.51
N HIS A 77 7.56 -7.50 2.60
CA HIS A 77 8.14 -6.15 2.70
C HIS A 77 9.28 -5.91 1.71
N LYS A 78 10.21 -6.87 1.61
CA LYS A 78 11.33 -6.80 0.66
C LYS A 78 10.87 -6.76 -0.79
N ASP A 79 9.92 -7.62 -1.15
CA ASP A 79 9.40 -7.70 -2.51
C ASP A 79 8.69 -6.38 -2.89
N PHE A 80 7.93 -5.81 -1.97
CA PHE A 80 7.30 -4.52 -2.20
C PHE A 80 8.29 -3.36 -2.25
N THR A 81 9.27 -3.32 -1.36
CA THR A 81 10.34 -2.32 -1.39
C THR A 81 11.04 -2.30 -2.75
N ASN A 82 11.37 -3.47 -3.30
CA ASN A 82 11.96 -3.58 -4.64
C ASN A 82 11.03 -3.00 -5.70
N THR A 83 9.73 -3.29 -5.62
CA THR A 83 8.72 -2.76 -6.55
C THR A 83 8.69 -1.23 -6.52
N VAL A 84 8.66 -0.63 -5.33
CA VAL A 84 8.65 0.83 -5.16
C VAL A 84 9.92 1.49 -5.69
N LEU A 85 11.08 0.87 -5.47
CA LEU A 85 12.37 1.34 -6.00
C LEU A 85 12.42 1.30 -7.53
N VAL A 86 11.89 0.26 -8.16
CA VAL A 86 11.78 0.17 -9.62
C VAL A 86 10.91 1.30 -10.17
N TYR A 87 9.76 1.57 -9.57
CA TYR A 87 8.90 2.69 -10.00
C TYR A 87 9.59 4.05 -9.81
N LYS A 88 10.30 4.25 -8.71
CA LYS A 88 11.08 5.47 -8.48
C LYS A 88 12.11 5.68 -9.59
N ASP A 89 12.85 4.64 -9.95
CA ASP A 89 13.84 4.71 -11.02
C ASP A 89 13.18 5.02 -12.38
N LEU A 90 12.10 4.33 -12.73
CA LEU A 90 11.33 4.59 -13.95
C LEU A 90 10.85 6.05 -14.03
N LEU A 91 10.30 6.59 -12.93
CA LEU A 91 9.79 7.95 -12.87
C LEU A 91 10.92 8.99 -12.87
N SER A 92 12.07 8.69 -12.29
CA SER A 92 13.25 9.55 -12.33
C SER A 92 13.81 9.69 -13.74
N ASN A 93 13.91 8.57 -14.47
CA ASN A 93 14.47 8.51 -15.81
C ASN A 93 13.48 8.99 -16.89
N ASN A 94 12.21 8.61 -16.78
CA ASN A 94 11.17 8.97 -17.74
C ASN A 94 9.84 9.23 -17.04
N PHE A 95 9.66 10.46 -16.58
CA PHE A 95 8.43 10.87 -15.88
C PHE A 95 7.26 10.92 -16.86
N SER A 96 6.26 10.08 -16.66
CA SER A 96 5.05 10.06 -17.47
C SER A 96 3.80 9.90 -16.62
N SER A 97 2.67 10.46 -17.08
CA SER A 97 1.37 10.32 -16.43
C SER A 97 0.97 8.84 -16.28
N LYS A 98 1.24 8.01 -17.29
CA LYS A 98 0.94 6.58 -17.25
C LYS A 98 1.72 5.89 -16.14
N THR A 99 3.03 6.10 -16.07
CA THR A 99 3.89 5.50 -15.03
C THR A 99 3.51 6.00 -13.64
N LEU A 100 3.21 7.30 -13.50
CA LEU A 100 2.77 7.87 -12.22
C LEU A 100 1.45 7.25 -11.74
N LYS A 101 0.45 7.13 -12.61
CA LYS A 101 -0.83 6.50 -12.28
C LYS A 101 -0.67 5.03 -11.93
N SER A 102 0.16 4.29 -12.67
CA SER A 102 0.48 2.90 -12.37
C SER A 102 1.15 2.76 -11.00
N PHE A 103 2.10 3.63 -10.68
CA PHE A 103 2.75 3.67 -9.37
C PHE A 103 1.74 3.91 -8.23
N ILE A 104 0.89 4.93 -8.35
CA ILE A 104 -0.12 5.25 -7.34
C ILE A 104 -1.08 4.07 -7.13
N GLY A 105 -1.57 3.46 -8.23
CA GLY A 105 -2.46 2.31 -8.17
C GLY A 105 -1.81 1.11 -7.48
N THR A 106 -0.56 0.80 -7.82
CA THR A 106 0.21 -0.28 -7.20
C THR A 106 0.42 -0.05 -5.71
N LEU A 107 0.84 1.17 -5.32
CA LEU A 107 1.03 1.55 -3.92
C LEU A 107 -0.27 1.38 -3.12
N LEU A 108 -1.35 1.95 -3.62
CA LEU A 108 -2.62 1.98 -2.89
C LEU A 108 -3.21 0.58 -2.75
N ALA A 109 -3.24 -0.20 -3.84
CA ALA A 109 -3.75 -1.56 -3.81
C ALA A 109 -2.95 -2.45 -2.85
N TRP A 110 -1.61 -2.35 -2.90
CA TRP A 110 -0.75 -3.11 -2.01
C TRP A 110 -0.93 -2.68 -0.54
N LEU A 111 -0.89 -1.37 -0.26
CA LEU A 111 -0.96 -0.86 1.11
C LEU A 111 -2.30 -1.22 1.78
N VAL A 112 -3.42 -1.06 1.06
CA VAL A 112 -4.74 -1.44 1.58
C VAL A 112 -4.79 -2.93 1.90
N ASN A 113 -4.35 -3.79 0.97
CA ASN A 113 -4.33 -5.24 1.21
C ASN A 113 -3.38 -5.61 2.35
N HIS A 114 -2.19 -5.02 2.39
CA HIS A 114 -1.19 -5.31 3.40
C HIS A 114 -1.69 -4.97 4.80
N VAL A 115 -2.11 -3.73 5.02
CA VAL A 115 -2.62 -3.26 6.31
C VAL A 115 -3.87 -4.03 6.75
N CYS A 116 -4.85 -4.20 5.85
CA CYS A 116 -6.13 -4.81 6.22
C CYS A 116 -6.05 -6.33 6.39
N VAL A 117 -5.10 -7.02 5.74
CA VAL A 117 -5.03 -8.47 5.73
C VAL A 117 -3.78 -8.99 6.44
N CYS A 118 -2.58 -8.44 6.12
CA CYS A 118 -1.32 -8.95 6.65
C CYS A 118 -1.05 -8.42 8.06
N ASP A 119 -1.08 -7.11 8.25
CA ASP A 119 -0.71 -6.50 9.53
C ASP A 119 -1.74 -6.78 10.63
N LYS A 120 -3.02 -6.87 10.28
CA LYS A 120 -4.05 -7.31 11.24
C LYS A 120 -3.82 -8.72 11.78
N LYS A 121 -3.08 -9.58 11.08
CA LYS A 121 -2.71 -10.91 11.58
C LYS A 121 -1.68 -10.83 12.70
N ILE A 122 -0.81 -9.82 12.69
CA ILE A 122 0.23 -9.64 13.69
C ILE A 122 -0.42 -9.52 15.08
N VAL A 123 -1.43 -8.65 15.20
CA VAL A 123 -2.10 -8.38 16.49
C VAL A 123 -3.10 -9.48 16.89
N ARG A 124 -3.62 -10.26 15.95
CA ARG A 124 -4.52 -11.38 16.26
C ARG A 124 -3.82 -12.57 16.90
N ASN A 125 -2.55 -12.76 16.61
CA ASN A 125 -1.73 -13.82 17.21
C ASN A 125 -1.16 -13.43 18.59
N ILE A 126 -1.37 -12.18 19.01
CA ILE A 126 -1.14 -11.76 20.39
C ILE A 126 -2.46 -12.02 21.13
N PRO A 127 -2.46 -12.68 22.32
CA PRO A 127 -3.67 -12.93 23.09
C PRO A 127 -4.23 -11.60 23.64
N ILE A 128 -4.90 -10.85 22.80
CA ILE A 128 -5.62 -9.62 23.14
C ILE A 128 -7.09 -9.87 22.78
N GLN A 129 -7.99 -9.37 23.61
CA GLN A 129 -9.44 -9.60 23.58
C GLN A 129 -10.07 -9.40 22.19
N PRO A 130 -11.17 -10.10 21.86
CA PRO A 130 -11.71 -10.14 20.50
C PRO A 130 -12.20 -8.77 20.05
N MET A 131 -11.64 -8.26 18.96
CA MET A 131 -12.21 -7.15 18.20
C MET A 131 -13.25 -7.67 17.19
N GLU A 132 -14.34 -6.91 17.06
CA GLU A 132 -15.53 -7.27 16.31
C GLU A 132 -15.35 -7.33 14.80
N SER A 133 -15.98 -8.30 14.21
CA SER A 133 -16.45 -8.60 12.83
C SER A 133 -15.69 -8.13 11.58
N PHE A 134 -15.43 -9.14 10.74
CA PHE A 134 -14.88 -9.07 9.36
C PHE A 134 -15.77 -8.38 8.32
N ALA A 135 -17.02 -8.06 8.65
CA ALA A 135 -17.99 -7.49 7.71
C ALA A 135 -17.56 -6.11 7.16
N ASP A 136 -16.82 -5.34 7.95
CA ASP A 136 -16.45 -3.97 7.59
C ASP A 136 -15.28 -3.90 6.59
N THR A 137 -14.37 -4.89 6.61
CA THR A 137 -13.21 -4.91 5.72
C THR A 137 -13.59 -5.14 4.26
N GLU A 138 -14.59 -6.00 4.01
CA GLU A 138 -15.07 -6.29 2.66
C GLU A 138 -15.80 -5.07 2.05
N SER A 139 -16.62 -4.39 2.86
CA SER A 139 -17.29 -3.14 2.46
C SER A 139 -16.29 -2.04 2.16
N PHE A 140 -15.23 -1.89 2.95
CA PHE A 140 -14.17 -0.90 2.73
C PHE A 140 -13.40 -1.19 1.45
N MET A 141 -12.92 -2.41 1.26
CA MET A 141 -12.20 -2.81 0.04
C MET A 141 -13.06 -2.59 -1.20
N LYS A 142 -14.36 -2.87 -1.13
CA LYS A 142 -15.31 -2.60 -2.18
C LYS A 142 -15.43 -1.10 -2.46
N ASN A 143 -15.57 -0.27 -1.43
CA ASN A 143 -15.67 1.18 -1.58
C ASN A 143 -14.38 1.81 -2.14
N VAL A 144 -13.19 1.35 -1.70
CA VAL A 144 -11.89 1.78 -2.23
C VAL A 144 -11.74 1.34 -3.69
N ALA A 145 -12.10 0.10 -4.00
CA ALA A 145 -12.06 -0.40 -5.38
C ALA A 145 -13.04 0.37 -6.28
N GLU A 146 -14.28 0.61 -5.84
CA GLU A 146 -15.27 1.39 -6.58
C GLU A 146 -14.83 2.85 -6.78
N LYS A 147 -14.24 3.47 -5.77
CA LYS A 147 -13.70 4.83 -5.86
C LYS A 147 -12.53 4.92 -6.83
N LEU A 148 -11.59 3.97 -6.77
CA LEU A 148 -10.49 3.86 -7.74
C LEU A 148 -11.01 3.58 -9.15
N LEU A 149 -12.03 2.72 -9.30
CA LEU A 149 -12.70 2.39 -10.56
C LEU A 149 -13.30 3.62 -11.22
N THR A 150 -14.02 4.42 -10.45
CA THR A 150 -14.72 5.60 -10.94
C THR A 150 -13.76 6.74 -11.30
N GLU A 151 -12.62 6.82 -10.63
CA GLU A 151 -11.72 7.97 -10.71
C GLU A 151 -10.49 7.74 -11.60
N MET A 152 -10.07 6.51 -11.90
CA MET A 152 -8.81 6.23 -12.60
C MET A 152 -8.93 5.70 -14.04
N TYR A 153 -10.07 5.36 -14.55
CA TYR A 153 -10.35 4.95 -15.97
C TYR A 153 -9.30 4.01 -16.64
N ASP A 154 -8.58 3.19 -15.90
CA ASP A 154 -7.61 2.27 -16.49
C ASP A 154 -7.93 0.82 -16.09
N ILE A 155 -8.43 0.05 -17.07
CA ILE A 155 -8.85 -1.35 -16.94
C ILE A 155 -7.70 -2.27 -16.50
N SER A 156 -6.45 -1.89 -16.76
CA SER A 156 -5.27 -2.70 -16.38
C SER A 156 -5.04 -2.73 -14.87
N ILE A 157 -5.29 -1.61 -14.20
CA ILE A 157 -5.20 -1.51 -12.73
C ILE A 157 -6.32 -2.31 -12.08
N LEU A 158 -7.51 -2.31 -12.68
CA LEU A 158 -8.66 -3.10 -12.25
C LEU A 158 -8.41 -4.60 -12.25
N ASN A 159 -7.79 -5.11 -13.29
CA ASN A 159 -7.44 -6.52 -13.40
C ASN A 159 -6.42 -6.90 -12.32
N THR A 160 -5.44 -6.02 -12.03
CA THR A 160 -4.46 -6.26 -10.96
C THR A 160 -5.11 -6.27 -9.58
N ILE A 161 -6.01 -5.35 -9.29
CA ILE A 161 -6.76 -5.30 -8.02
C ILE A 161 -7.68 -6.51 -7.88
N CYS A 162 -8.39 -6.90 -8.95
CA CYS A 162 -9.24 -8.09 -8.95
C CYS A 162 -8.46 -9.40 -8.80
N CYS A 163 -7.27 -9.52 -9.38
CA CYS A 163 -6.41 -10.71 -9.22
C CYS A 163 -5.90 -10.85 -7.77
N ILE A 164 -5.50 -9.72 -7.14
CA ILE A 164 -5.10 -9.70 -5.74
C ILE A 164 -6.27 -10.10 -4.82
N TYR A 165 -7.49 -9.64 -5.15
CA TYR A 165 -8.70 -9.89 -4.36
C TYR A 165 -9.18 -11.34 -4.45
N LYS A 166 -9.01 -12.01 -5.61
CA LYS A 166 -9.47 -13.40 -5.82
C LYS A 166 -8.49 -14.47 -5.33
N GLY A 167 -7.30 -14.09 -4.88
CA GLY A 167 -6.26 -15.04 -4.48
C GLY A 167 -5.69 -15.86 -5.65
N ASP A 168 -6.03 -15.51 -6.89
CA ASP A 168 -5.56 -16.17 -8.11
C ASP A 168 -4.16 -15.65 -8.50
N VAL A 169 -3.20 -15.78 -7.59
CA VAL A 169 -1.79 -15.71 -7.95
C VAL A 169 -1.26 -17.13 -8.03
N GLU A 170 -1.75 -17.90 -9.00
CA GLU A 170 -0.95 -18.98 -9.55
C GLU A 170 0.13 -18.37 -10.44
N GLY A 171 1.36 -18.76 -10.15
CA GLY A 171 2.55 -18.23 -10.78
C GLY A 171 2.51 -18.26 -12.29
N GLY A 172 2.88 -17.17 -12.89
CA GLY A 172 3.09 -17.02 -14.31
C GLY A 172 4.06 -15.89 -14.53
N VAL A 173 5.34 -16.26 -14.53
CA VAL A 173 6.43 -15.52 -15.18
C VAL A 173 6.06 -15.30 -16.63
N ILE A 174 5.99 -14.08 -17.10
CA ILE A 174 6.51 -13.66 -18.41
C ILE A 174 7.07 -12.24 -18.27
#